data_c60b4119849da1cd71e83e92b173a3d4
#
_entry.id   c60b4119849da1cd71e83e92b173a3d4
#
_cell.length_a   1.000
_cell.length_b   1.000
_cell.length_c   1.000
_cell.angle_alpha   90.00
_cell.angle_beta   90.00
_cell.angle_gamma   90.00
#
_symmetry.space_group_name_H-M   'P 1'
#
loop_
_entity.id
_entity.type
_entity.pdbx_description
1 polymer ?
#
loop_
_entity_poly.entity_id
_entity_poly.type
_entity_poly.pdbx_seq_one_letter_code
_entity_poly.pdbx_strand_id
1 'polypeptide(L)'
;MRMEIEIIKEKRKTLLLRVTKEGNVLVKAPLRYSDSGIQTFLASKKGWIEKQIKRQQVLRDFASGFHFDSLIYQNSIPIMETKTLRLDFEKLSEKTRLKTIKKEYLSLFQILKDRTLFLAQKFGFSVEKISPCSSSVKWGSYSSTGELKLNYKLIILPSYLVDYVITHELCHIRHMNHKPQFWREVEKYYPGYKRARKDMNLYSFVLKTKF
;
A
#
# COMPACT_ATOMS: atom_id res chain seq x y z
N MET A 1 21.65 -6.80 14.36
CA MET A 1 21.71 -5.37 14.00
C MET A 1 21.52 -4.56 15.28
N ARG A 2 22.47 -3.67 15.65
CA ARG A 2 22.30 -2.80 16.82
C ARG A 2 21.19 -1.78 16.52
N MET A 3 20.25 -1.64 17.42
CA MET A 3 19.23 -0.61 17.39
C MET A 3 19.92 0.74 17.73
N GLU A 4 19.85 1.69 16.79
CA GLU A 4 20.35 3.04 17.02
C GLU A 4 19.19 3.92 17.46
N ILE A 5 19.43 4.72 18.49
CA ILE A 5 18.47 5.72 18.98
C ILE A 5 19.06 7.09 18.69
N GLU A 6 18.41 7.83 17.79
CA GLU A 6 18.75 9.21 17.48
C GLU A 6 17.83 10.15 18.25
N ILE A 7 18.42 11.08 19.00
CA ILE A 7 17.69 12.08 19.78
C ILE A 7 18.03 13.46 19.22
N ILE A 8 16.99 14.17 18.72
CA ILE A 8 17.10 15.52 18.20
C ILE A 8 16.30 16.46 19.11
N LYS A 9 16.97 17.46 19.68
CA LYS A 9 16.31 18.55 20.39
C LYS A 9 16.08 19.72 19.43
N GLU A 10 14.81 20.11 19.26
CA GLU A 10 14.40 21.17 18.33
C GLU A 10 13.28 22.05 18.91
N LYS A 11 12.99 23.19 18.28
CA LYS A 11 11.91 24.09 18.71
C LYS A 11 10.54 23.44 18.46
N ARG A 12 10.02 22.76 19.46
CA ARG A 12 8.72 22.07 19.44
C ARG A 12 8.07 22.03 20.83
N LYS A 13 6.78 21.69 20.87
CA LYS A 13 6.01 21.64 22.13
C LYS A 13 5.86 20.23 22.70
N THR A 14 5.98 19.18 21.90
CA THR A 14 5.69 17.80 22.28
C THR A 14 6.81 16.85 21.87
N LEU A 15 6.93 15.69 22.52
CA LEU A 15 7.78 14.60 22.08
C LEU A 15 7.20 13.93 20.82
N LEU A 16 8.07 13.59 19.87
CA LEU A 16 7.74 12.72 18.76
C LEU A 16 8.63 11.48 18.82
N LEU A 17 8.02 10.33 18.71
CA LEU A 17 8.69 9.04 18.62
C LEU A 17 8.36 8.40 17.29
N ARG A 18 9.38 7.99 16.56
CA ARG A 18 9.25 7.33 15.25
C ARG A 18 10.26 6.19 15.14
N VAL A 19 9.85 5.08 14.55
CA VAL A 19 10.76 4.05 14.06
C VAL A 19 10.91 4.26 12.55
N THR A 20 12.15 4.37 12.09
CA THR A 20 12.49 4.57 10.68
C THR A 20 12.27 3.28 9.88
N LYS A 21 12.36 3.36 8.57
CA LYS A 21 12.27 2.17 7.69
C LYS A 21 13.42 1.19 7.92
N GLU A 22 14.57 1.71 8.32
CA GLU A 22 15.78 0.95 8.63
C GLU A 22 15.68 0.26 10.01
N GLY A 23 14.68 0.61 10.81
CA GLY A 23 14.45 0.07 12.14
C GLY A 23 15.11 0.87 13.26
N ASN A 24 15.70 2.04 12.97
CA ASN A 24 16.26 2.94 13.97
C ASN A 24 15.16 3.74 14.65
N VAL A 25 15.39 4.16 15.89
CA VAL A 25 14.45 4.94 16.69
C VAL A 25 14.84 6.40 16.63
N LEU A 26 13.93 7.25 16.14
CA LEU A 26 14.09 8.70 16.13
C LEU A 26 13.20 9.33 17.20
N VAL A 27 13.79 10.06 18.11
CA VAL A 27 13.10 10.89 19.11
C VAL A 27 13.35 12.36 18.82
N LYS A 28 12.30 13.14 18.64
CA LYS A 28 12.40 14.59 18.58
C LYS A 28 11.80 15.18 19.84
N ALA A 29 12.57 15.99 20.55
CA ALA A 29 12.21 16.57 21.85
C ALA A 29 12.27 18.09 21.84
N PRO A 30 11.47 18.77 22.72
CA PRO A 30 11.63 20.18 22.95
C PRO A 30 13.04 20.52 23.48
N LEU A 31 13.58 21.70 23.14
CA LEU A 31 14.93 22.12 23.54
C LEU A 31 15.16 22.02 25.06
N ARG A 32 14.14 22.33 25.86
CA ARG A 32 14.21 22.33 27.34
C ARG A 32 13.84 20.98 27.97
N TYR A 33 13.57 19.94 27.19
CA TYR A 33 13.18 18.65 27.75
C TYR A 33 14.42 17.92 28.29
N SER A 34 14.32 17.41 29.54
CA SER A 34 15.44 16.75 30.19
C SER A 34 15.80 15.41 29.57
N ASP A 35 17.07 15.05 29.59
CA ASP A 35 17.50 13.75 29.06
C ASP A 35 16.93 12.59 29.88
N SER A 36 16.83 12.75 31.21
CA SER A 36 16.16 11.77 32.08
C SER A 36 14.67 11.59 31.68
N GLY A 37 13.97 12.68 31.35
CA GLY A 37 12.60 12.62 30.87
C GLY A 37 12.46 11.88 29.53
N ILE A 38 13.41 12.07 28.60
CA ILE A 38 13.45 11.32 27.36
C ILE A 38 13.66 9.82 27.62
N GLN A 39 14.56 9.45 28.52
CA GLN A 39 14.80 8.05 28.87
C GLN A 39 13.58 7.40 29.52
N THR A 40 12.91 8.08 30.43
CA THR A 40 11.66 7.61 31.04
C THR A 40 10.57 7.42 29.99
N PHE A 41 10.44 8.36 29.05
CA PHE A 41 9.50 8.25 27.94
C PHE A 41 9.81 7.05 27.04
N LEU A 42 11.07 6.84 26.65
CA LEU A 42 11.50 5.69 25.86
C LEU A 42 11.21 4.37 26.58
N ALA A 43 11.51 4.29 27.88
CA ALA A 43 11.23 3.11 28.69
C ALA A 43 9.72 2.81 28.71
N SER A 44 8.87 3.82 28.87
CA SER A 44 7.40 3.66 28.81
C SER A 44 6.88 3.18 27.45
N LYS A 45 7.63 3.40 26.38
CA LYS A 45 7.28 3.02 24.99
C LYS A 45 8.01 1.79 24.47
N LYS A 46 8.82 1.11 25.31
CA LYS A 46 9.66 -0.03 24.90
C LYS A 46 8.90 -1.08 24.11
N GLY A 47 7.78 -1.58 24.62
CA GLY A 47 6.99 -2.61 23.92
C GLY A 47 6.41 -2.12 22.59
N TRP A 48 6.02 -0.84 22.48
CA TRP A 48 5.58 -0.25 21.23
C TRP A 48 6.74 -0.15 20.22
N ILE A 49 7.93 0.28 20.67
CA ILE A 49 9.14 0.38 19.84
C ILE A 49 9.50 -0.99 19.27
N GLU A 50 9.59 -2.02 20.12
CA GLU A 50 9.89 -3.40 19.69
C GLU A 50 8.90 -3.92 18.66
N LYS A 51 7.61 -3.68 18.86
CA LYS A 51 6.55 -4.04 17.91
C LYS A 51 6.72 -3.32 16.56
N GLN A 52 7.10 -2.03 16.57
CA GLN A 52 7.34 -1.28 15.33
C GLN A 52 8.60 -1.74 14.61
N ILE A 53 9.69 -2.02 15.32
CA ILE A 53 10.94 -2.55 14.74
C ILE A 53 10.68 -3.89 14.07
N LYS A 54 10.00 -4.82 14.77
CA LYS A 54 9.62 -6.13 14.19
C LYS A 54 8.75 -5.96 12.95
N ARG A 55 7.82 -5.00 12.96
CA ARG A 55 7.00 -4.68 11.77
C ARG A 55 7.85 -4.18 10.61
N GLN A 56 8.81 -3.27 10.85
CA GLN A 56 9.71 -2.78 9.79
C GLN A 56 10.62 -3.88 9.25
N GLN A 57 11.07 -4.79 10.11
CA GLN A 57 11.86 -5.96 9.68
C GLN A 57 11.06 -6.84 8.73
N VAL A 58 9.85 -7.24 9.11
CA VAL A 58 8.96 -8.04 8.25
C VAL A 58 8.72 -7.35 6.90
N LEU A 59 8.54 -6.03 6.89
CA LEU A 59 8.35 -5.28 5.66
C LEU A 59 9.60 -5.26 4.77
N ARG A 60 10.79 -5.17 5.37
CA ARG A 60 12.07 -5.24 4.63
C ARG A 60 12.29 -6.63 4.05
N ASP A 61 12.13 -7.67 4.87
CA ASP A 61 12.33 -9.06 4.45
C ASP A 61 11.36 -9.42 3.32
N PHE A 62 10.11 -8.97 3.42
CA PHE A 62 9.13 -9.14 2.37
C PHE A 62 9.54 -8.37 1.09
N ALA A 63 9.97 -7.12 1.21
CA ALA A 63 10.36 -6.31 0.06
C ALA A 63 11.63 -6.83 -0.63
N SER A 64 12.61 -7.36 0.13
CA SER A 64 13.84 -7.94 -0.43
C SER A 64 13.62 -9.27 -1.14
N GLY A 65 12.62 -10.06 -0.70
CA GLY A 65 12.20 -11.30 -1.37
C GLY A 65 11.15 -11.10 -2.46
N PHE A 66 10.78 -9.84 -2.76
CA PHE A 66 9.73 -9.52 -3.70
C PHE A 66 10.28 -9.45 -5.12
N HIS A 67 9.96 -10.45 -5.92
CA HIS A 67 10.26 -10.49 -7.35
C HIS A 67 8.98 -10.17 -8.14
N PHE A 68 9.01 -9.09 -8.93
CA PHE A 68 7.86 -8.67 -9.75
C PHE A 68 7.41 -9.76 -10.74
N ASP A 69 8.36 -10.53 -11.28
CA ASP A 69 8.07 -11.58 -12.24
C ASP A 69 7.26 -12.74 -11.65
N SER A 70 7.44 -13.05 -10.36
CA SER A 70 6.74 -14.17 -9.72
C SER A 70 5.26 -13.89 -9.47
N LEU A 71 4.86 -12.62 -9.29
CA LEU A 71 3.46 -12.25 -9.01
C LEU A 71 2.57 -12.28 -10.24
N ILE A 72 3.12 -11.99 -11.39
CA ILE A 72 2.44 -12.09 -12.67
C ILE A 72 2.00 -13.53 -12.92
N TYR A 73 2.82 -14.51 -12.52
CA TYR A 73 2.52 -15.94 -12.65
C TYR A 73 1.55 -16.47 -11.57
N GLN A 74 1.56 -15.94 -10.35
CA GLN A 74 0.72 -16.44 -9.25
C GLN A 74 -0.76 -16.06 -9.37
N ASN A 75 -1.10 -15.04 -10.15
CA ASN A 75 -2.47 -14.54 -10.23
C ASN A 75 -3.35 -15.23 -11.26
N SER A 76 -2.85 -16.28 -11.95
CA SER A 76 -3.59 -16.99 -13.02
C SER A 76 -4.24 -16.04 -14.03
N ILE A 77 -3.77 -14.81 -14.11
CA ILE A 77 -4.08 -13.91 -15.19
C ILE A 77 -3.23 -14.42 -16.35
N PRO A 78 -3.81 -14.94 -17.45
CA PRO A 78 -3.04 -15.21 -18.64
C PRO A 78 -2.56 -13.84 -19.13
N ILE A 79 -1.43 -13.41 -18.60
CA ILE A 79 -0.70 -12.33 -19.25
C ILE A 79 -0.26 -12.98 -20.53
N MET A 80 -0.97 -12.60 -21.59
CA MET A 80 -0.56 -12.86 -22.95
C MET A 80 0.96 -12.86 -22.96
N GLU A 81 1.56 -13.88 -23.56
CA GLU A 81 3.00 -13.99 -23.75
C GLU A 81 3.59 -12.61 -23.98
N THR A 82 4.01 -11.98 -22.91
CA THR A 82 4.60 -10.65 -22.97
C THR A 82 6.03 -10.83 -23.44
N LYS A 83 6.17 -11.16 -24.73
CA LYS A 83 7.44 -10.95 -25.48
C LYS A 83 8.01 -9.54 -25.20
N THR A 84 7.18 -8.63 -24.76
CA THR A 84 7.50 -7.22 -24.49
C THR A 84 8.17 -6.97 -23.14
N LEU A 85 8.00 -7.84 -22.13
CA LEU A 85 8.69 -7.70 -20.82
C LEU A 85 10.12 -8.26 -20.84
N ARG A 86 10.56 -8.92 -21.90
CA ARG A 86 11.97 -9.25 -22.17
C ARG A 86 12.73 -8.15 -22.93
N LEU A 87 12.29 -6.90 -22.81
CA LEU A 87 13.14 -5.79 -23.20
C LEU A 87 14.39 -5.81 -22.33
N ASP A 88 15.55 -5.69 -22.95
CA ASP A 88 16.85 -5.48 -22.29
C ASP A 88 16.82 -4.17 -21.49
N PHE A 89 16.08 -4.17 -20.37
CA PHE A 89 15.91 -3.01 -19.50
C PHE A 89 17.25 -2.44 -19.03
N GLU A 90 18.29 -3.28 -19.00
CA GLU A 90 19.64 -2.87 -18.59
C GLU A 90 20.25 -1.85 -19.55
N LYS A 91 19.85 -1.87 -20.83
CA LYS A 91 20.37 -0.94 -21.87
C LYS A 91 19.61 0.40 -21.95
N LEU A 92 18.47 0.51 -21.25
CA LEU A 92 17.66 1.72 -21.29
C LEU A 92 18.05 2.72 -20.19
N SER A 93 17.99 4.02 -20.47
CA SER A 93 18.09 5.03 -19.44
C SER A 93 16.99 4.86 -18.39
N GLU A 94 17.23 5.22 -17.13
CA GLU A 94 16.25 5.09 -16.04
C GLU A 94 14.90 5.77 -16.41
N LYS A 95 14.94 6.94 -17.00
CA LYS A 95 13.74 7.69 -17.44
C LYS A 95 12.95 6.93 -18.50
N THR A 96 13.61 6.32 -19.48
CA THR A 96 12.96 5.54 -20.54
C THR A 96 12.36 4.28 -19.98
N ARG A 97 13.11 3.56 -19.12
CA ARG A 97 12.67 2.38 -18.40
C ARG A 97 11.38 2.64 -17.62
N LEU A 98 11.35 3.67 -16.80
CA LEU A 98 10.19 4.07 -16.02
C LEU A 98 8.96 4.40 -16.88
N LYS A 99 9.18 5.10 -18.01
CA LYS A 99 8.10 5.45 -18.95
C LYS A 99 7.51 4.19 -19.60
N THR A 100 8.36 3.25 -20.00
CA THR A 100 7.93 1.97 -20.62
C THR A 100 7.14 1.14 -19.62
N ILE A 101 7.66 0.93 -18.42
CA ILE A 101 6.97 0.20 -17.35
C ILE A 101 5.60 0.81 -17.09
N LYS A 102 5.51 2.13 -16.93
CA LYS A 102 4.22 2.80 -16.72
C LYS A 102 3.24 2.57 -17.86
N LYS A 103 3.71 2.61 -19.11
CA LYS A 103 2.88 2.34 -20.30
C LYS A 103 2.31 0.93 -20.26
N GLU A 104 3.14 -0.06 -19.94
CA GLU A 104 2.70 -1.47 -19.84
C GLU A 104 1.67 -1.66 -18.71
N TYR A 105 1.90 -1.09 -17.52
CA TYR A 105 0.91 -1.14 -16.44
C TYR A 105 -0.42 -0.51 -16.80
N LEU A 106 -0.40 0.59 -17.56
CA LEU A 106 -1.62 1.24 -18.04
C LEU A 106 -2.35 0.38 -19.09
N SER A 107 -1.62 -0.35 -19.95
CA SER A 107 -2.22 -1.27 -20.92
C SER A 107 -2.93 -2.44 -20.22
N LEU A 108 -2.38 -2.89 -19.08
CA LEU A 108 -2.97 -3.95 -18.26
C LEU A 108 -4.13 -3.45 -17.38
N PHE A 109 -4.38 -2.14 -17.30
CA PHE A 109 -5.44 -1.59 -16.48
C PHE A 109 -6.84 -2.06 -16.89
N GLN A 110 -7.02 -2.45 -18.15
CA GLN A 110 -8.28 -3.01 -18.63
C GLN A 110 -8.68 -4.26 -17.82
N ILE A 111 -7.71 -5.08 -17.41
CA ILE A 111 -7.95 -6.26 -16.56
C ILE A 111 -8.57 -5.85 -15.22
N LEU A 112 -8.03 -4.79 -14.58
CA LEU A 112 -8.59 -4.26 -13.33
C LEU A 112 -9.99 -3.69 -13.52
N LYS A 113 -10.22 -3.02 -14.66
CA LYS A 113 -11.52 -2.48 -15.02
C LYS A 113 -12.56 -3.58 -15.20
N ASP A 114 -12.23 -4.63 -15.95
CA ASP A 114 -13.13 -5.75 -16.19
C ASP A 114 -13.44 -6.51 -14.88
N ARG A 115 -12.43 -6.71 -14.03
CA ARG A 115 -12.63 -7.30 -12.70
C ARG A 115 -13.53 -6.44 -11.82
N THR A 116 -13.39 -5.11 -11.90
CA THR A 116 -14.24 -4.18 -11.14
C THR A 116 -15.68 -4.25 -11.60
N LEU A 117 -15.91 -4.25 -12.90
CA LEU A 117 -17.26 -4.37 -13.47
C LEU A 117 -17.92 -5.69 -13.09
N PHE A 118 -17.17 -6.80 -13.16
CA PHE A 118 -17.65 -8.10 -12.72
C PHE A 118 -18.09 -8.11 -11.25
N LEU A 119 -17.25 -7.58 -10.34
CA LEU A 119 -17.57 -7.52 -8.91
C LEU A 119 -18.71 -6.54 -8.63
N ALA A 120 -18.76 -5.41 -9.32
CA ALA A 120 -19.85 -4.45 -9.21
C ALA A 120 -21.19 -5.09 -9.57
N GLN A 121 -21.25 -5.77 -10.71
CA GLN A 121 -22.44 -6.51 -11.15
C GLN A 121 -22.84 -7.58 -10.13
N LYS A 122 -21.87 -8.41 -9.70
CA LYS A 122 -22.10 -9.48 -8.70
C LYS A 122 -22.68 -8.97 -7.39
N PHE A 123 -22.31 -7.76 -6.96
CA PHE A 123 -22.70 -7.18 -5.68
C PHE A 123 -23.86 -6.17 -5.79
N GLY A 124 -24.36 -5.92 -7.00
CA GLY A 124 -25.46 -4.98 -7.24
C GLY A 124 -25.05 -3.53 -7.05
N PHE A 125 -23.82 -3.17 -7.44
CA PHE A 125 -23.33 -1.80 -7.52
C PHE A 125 -23.34 -1.29 -8.95
N SER A 126 -23.67 0.00 -9.14
CA SER A 126 -23.50 0.71 -10.42
C SER A 126 -22.26 1.60 -10.32
N VAL A 127 -21.37 1.50 -11.29
CA VAL A 127 -20.15 2.33 -11.38
C VAL A 127 -20.17 3.06 -12.70
N GLU A 128 -20.21 4.39 -12.66
CA GLU A 128 -20.29 5.22 -13.85
C GLU A 128 -18.95 5.34 -14.58
N LYS A 129 -17.86 5.49 -13.81
CA LYS A 129 -16.54 5.72 -14.38
C LYS A 129 -15.46 5.01 -13.56
N ILE A 130 -14.58 4.29 -14.28
CA ILE A 130 -13.40 3.63 -13.69
C ILE A 130 -12.18 4.17 -14.41
N SER A 131 -11.22 4.72 -13.64
CA SER A 131 -9.99 5.28 -14.21
C SER A 131 -8.74 4.91 -13.42
N PRO A 132 -7.56 4.87 -14.08
CA PRO A 132 -6.29 4.60 -13.41
C PRO A 132 -5.82 5.80 -12.60
N CYS A 133 -5.09 5.52 -11.51
CA CYS A 133 -4.33 6.53 -10.79
C CYS A 133 -2.93 6.02 -10.42
N SER A 134 -2.04 6.96 -10.06
CA SER A 134 -0.64 6.69 -9.68
C SER A 134 -0.31 7.21 -8.28
N SER A 135 -1.26 7.13 -7.36
CA SER A 135 -1.06 7.61 -6.00
C SER A 135 0.06 6.85 -5.28
N SER A 136 0.92 7.57 -4.55
CA SER A 136 1.95 6.97 -3.69
C SER A 136 1.44 6.56 -2.30
N VAL A 137 0.15 6.82 -2.00
CA VAL A 137 -0.44 6.59 -0.67
C VAL A 137 -1.74 5.80 -0.69
N LYS A 138 -2.41 5.68 -1.85
CA LYS A 138 -3.71 5.03 -1.99
C LYS A 138 -3.70 3.96 -3.08
N TRP A 139 -4.36 2.85 -2.82
CA TRP A 139 -4.61 1.80 -3.79
C TRP A 139 -5.85 2.05 -4.65
N GLY A 140 -6.82 2.75 -4.11
CA GLY A 140 -8.02 3.16 -4.79
C GLY A 140 -8.65 4.38 -4.13
N SER A 141 -9.70 4.91 -4.74
CA SER A 141 -10.59 5.91 -4.15
C SER A 141 -11.89 5.97 -4.95
N TYR A 142 -12.98 6.19 -4.25
CA TYR A 142 -14.27 6.53 -4.85
C TYR A 142 -14.61 7.98 -4.51
N SER A 143 -15.10 8.74 -5.49
CA SER A 143 -15.49 10.13 -5.33
C SER A 143 -17.01 10.28 -5.25
N SER A 144 -17.48 11.37 -4.64
CA SER A 144 -18.88 11.75 -4.63
C SER A 144 -19.46 12.04 -6.03
N THR A 145 -18.58 12.21 -7.03
CA THR A 145 -18.94 12.37 -8.45
C THR A 145 -19.10 11.06 -9.20
N GLY A 146 -19.15 9.90 -8.51
CA GLY A 146 -19.34 8.58 -9.14
C GLY A 146 -18.08 7.97 -9.77
N GLU A 147 -16.91 8.60 -9.65
CA GLU A 147 -15.69 8.09 -10.24
C GLU A 147 -14.93 7.17 -9.26
N LEU A 148 -14.69 5.93 -9.69
CA LEU A 148 -13.85 4.95 -9.01
C LEU A 148 -12.45 4.98 -9.65
N LYS A 149 -11.44 5.36 -8.87
CA LYS A 149 -10.03 5.36 -9.28
C LYS A 149 -9.30 4.18 -8.65
N LEU A 150 -8.57 3.42 -9.46
CA LEU A 150 -7.73 2.32 -9.01
C LEU A 150 -6.28 2.58 -9.37
N ASN A 151 -5.39 2.31 -8.44
CA ASN A 151 -3.97 2.38 -8.71
C ASN A 151 -3.58 1.27 -9.69
N TYR A 152 -2.97 1.63 -10.82
CA TYR A 152 -2.56 0.65 -11.82
C TYR A 152 -1.58 -0.40 -11.27
N LYS A 153 -0.87 -0.09 -10.18
CA LYS A 153 0.03 -1.03 -9.49
C LYS A 153 -0.71 -2.18 -8.80
N LEU A 154 -2.03 -2.14 -8.68
CA LEU A 154 -2.82 -3.25 -8.17
C LEU A 154 -2.62 -4.52 -8.99
N ILE A 155 -2.29 -4.40 -10.28
CA ILE A 155 -2.12 -5.54 -11.19
C ILE A 155 -1.04 -6.52 -10.72
N ILE A 156 -0.06 -6.06 -9.95
CA ILE A 156 1.01 -6.90 -9.43
C ILE A 156 0.70 -7.54 -8.06
N LEU A 157 -0.44 -7.19 -7.47
CA LEU A 157 -0.83 -7.78 -6.19
C LEU A 157 -1.51 -9.13 -6.39
N PRO A 158 -1.45 -10.01 -5.37
CA PRO A 158 -2.29 -11.20 -5.34
C PRO A 158 -3.77 -10.88 -5.58
N SER A 159 -4.45 -11.71 -6.37
CA SER A 159 -5.84 -11.47 -6.79
C SER A 159 -6.80 -11.20 -5.62
N TYR A 160 -6.62 -11.90 -4.49
CA TYR A 160 -7.44 -11.68 -3.31
C TYR A 160 -7.29 -10.27 -2.71
N LEU A 161 -6.11 -9.65 -2.85
CA LEU A 161 -5.90 -8.26 -2.42
C LEU A 161 -6.50 -7.26 -3.41
N VAL A 162 -6.43 -7.57 -4.71
CA VAL A 162 -7.10 -6.78 -5.76
C VAL A 162 -8.59 -6.77 -5.50
N ASP A 163 -9.20 -7.94 -5.31
CA ASP A 163 -10.63 -8.09 -5.02
C ASP A 163 -11.05 -7.36 -3.74
N TYR A 164 -10.21 -7.42 -2.70
CA TYR A 164 -10.44 -6.67 -1.47
C TYR A 164 -10.46 -5.15 -1.72
N VAL A 165 -9.47 -4.61 -2.45
CA VAL A 165 -9.43 -3.16 -2.73
C VAL A 165 -10.63 -2.75 -3.59
N ILE A 166 -10.94 -3.50 -4.65
CA ILE A 166 -12.11 -3.21 -5.49
C ILE A 166 -13.39 -3.22 -4.65
N THR A 167 -13.59 -4.25 -3.81
CA THR A 167 -14.77 -4.35 -2.95
C THR A 167 -14.86 -3.18 -1.96
N HIS A 168 -13.72 -2.78 -1.38
CA HIS A 168 -13.61 -1.63 -0.49
C HIS A 168 -14.08 -0.34 -1.17
N GLU A 169 -13.58 -0.08 -2.39
CA GLU A 169 -13.96 1.12 -3.14
C GLU A 169 -15.43 1.07 -3.62
N LEU A 170 -15.94 -0.10 -3.98
CA LEU A 170 -17.37 -0.27 -4.32
C LEU A 170 -18.29 0.03 -3.12
N CYS A 171 -17.89 -0.37 -1.90
CA CYS A 171 -18.67 -0.08 -0.69
C CYS A 171 -18.78 1.42 -0.40
N HIS A 172 -17.84 2.24 -0.91
CA HIS A 172 -17.92 3.69 -0.80
C HIS A 172 -19.08 4.29 -1.59
N ILE A 173 -19.64 3.59 -2.56
CA ILE A 173 -20.86 4.01 -3.28
C ILE A 173 -22.03 4.24 -2.29
N ARG A 174 -22.13 3.40 -1.25
CA ARG A 174 -23.18 3.49 -0.23
C ARG A 174 -22.73 4.19 1.04
N HIS A 175 -21.44 4.09 1.38
CA HIS A 175 -20.88 4.57 2.65
C HIS A 175 -19.58 5.34 2.41
N MET A 176 -19.65 6.66 2.27
CA MET A 176 -18.48 7.51 2.00
C MET A 176 -17.44 7.58 3.14
N ASN A 177 -17.75 7.05 4.32
CA ASN A 177 -16.87 7.06 5.48
C ASN A 177 -16.70 5.66 6.05
N HIS A 178 -15.59 5.42 6.76
CA HIS A 178 -15.25 4.12 7.35
C HIS A 178 -15.90 3.87 8.72
N LYS A 179 -17.17 4.29 8.91
CA LYS A 179 -17.94 3.99 10.12
C LYS A 179 -18.32 2.49 10.19
N PRO A 180 -18.86 1.98 11.31
CA PRO A 180 -19.20 0.56 11.45
C PRO A 180 -20.10 0.01 10.33
N GLN A 181 -21.00 0.82 9.77
CA GLN A 181 -21.86 0.42 8.65
C GLN A 181 -21.04 0.07 7.40
N PHE A 182 -20.02 0.88 7.08
CA PHE A 182 -19.11 0.61 5.98
C PHE A 182 -18.42 -0.75 6.12
N TRP A 183 -17.86 -1.04 7.31
CA TRP A 183 -17.16 -2.30 7.54
C TRP A 183 -18.08 -3.52 7.52
N ARG A 184 -19.35 -3.38 7.96
CA ARG A 184 -20.37 -4.42 7.81
C ARG A 184 -20.68 -4.69 6.34
N GLU A 185 -20.77 -3.64 5.52
CA GLU A 185 -20.98 -3.78 4.08
C GLU A 185 -19.80 -4.47 3.41
N VAL A 186 -18.55 -4.08 3.75
CA VAL A 186 -17.34 -4.75 3.25
C VAL A 186 -17.33 -6.22 3.67
N GLU A 187 -17.64 -6.54 4.93
CA GLU A 187 -17.65 -7.91 5.44
C GLU A 187 -18.68 -8.80 4.74
N LYS A 188 -19.83 -8.24 4.38
CA LYS A 188 -20.89 -8.92 3.63
C LYS A 188 -20.39 -9.42 2.26
N TYR A 189 -19.64 -8.61 1.52
CA TYR A 189 -19.15 -8.97 0.18
C TYR A 189 -17.76 -9.60 0.20
N TYR A 190 -16.98 -9.31 1.23
CA TYR A 190 -15.62 -9.83 1.40
C TYR A 190 -15.35 -10.25 2.86
N PRO A 191 -15.82 -11.43 3.30
CA PRO A 191 -15.68 -11.87 4.69
C PRO A 191 -14.22 -11.91 5.20
N GLY A 192 -13.25 -12.15 4.31
CA GLY A 192 -11.82 -12.17 4.62
C GLY A 192 -11.14 -10.79 4.75
N TYR A 193 -11.89 -9.69 4.77
CA TYR A 193 -11.34 -8.33 4.67
C TYR A 193 -10.33 -7.98 5.78
N LYS A 194 -10.49 -8.50 6.99
CA LYS A 194 -9.58 -8.23 8.13
C LYS A 194 -8.17 -8.75 7.83
N ARG A 195 -8.08 -9.96 7.26
CA ARG A 195 -6.82 -10.55 6.81
C ARG A 195 -6.25 -9.75 5.63
N ALA A 196 -7.04 -9.55 4.58
CA ALA A 196 -6.60 -8.81 3.40
C ALA A 196 -6.10 -7.40 3.77
N ARG A 197 -6.82 -6.68 4.64
CA ARG A 197 -6.39 -5.37 5.15
C ARG A 197 -5.05 -5.42 5.89
N LYS A 198 -4.79 -6.48 6.66
CA LYS A 198 -3.50 -6.69 7.33
C LYS A 198 -2.40 -6.94 6.30
N ASP A 199 -2.67 -7.81 5.33
CA ASP A 199 -1.73 -8.22 4.30
C ASP A 199 -1.40 -7.06 3.34
N MET A 200 -2.36 -6.18 3.02
CA MET A 200 -2.12 -4.95 2.24
C MET A 200 -1.01 -4.07 2.80
N ASN A 201 -0.77 -4.10 4.13
CA ASN A 201 0.33 -3.34 4.73
C ASN A 201 1.70 -3.84 4.26
N LEU A 202 1.84 -5.13 3.92
CA LEU A 202 3.08 -5.71 3.41
C LEU A 202 3.43 -5.14 2.04
N TYR A 203 2.41 -4.85 1.22
CA TYR A 203 2.58 -4.31 -0.13
C TYR A 203 2.64 -2.77 -0.18
N SER A 204 2.57 -2.08 0.96
CA SER A 204 2.57 -0.61 1.01
C SER A 204 3.81 0.04 0.39
N PHE A 205 4.94 -0.69 0.31
CA PHE A 205 6.16 -0.21 -0.34
C PHE A 205 5.98 -0.07 -1.87
N VAL A 206 5.15 -0.92 -2.49
CA VAL A 206 4.87 -0.90 -3.93
C VAL A 206 4.30 0.45 -4.38
N LEU A 207 3.44 1.07 -3.55
CA LEU A 207 2.92 2.41 -3.86
C LEU A 207 4.01 3.45 -3.99
N LYS A 208 5.11 3.29 -3.25
CA LYS A 208 6.23 4.25 -3.18
C LYS A 208 7.33 3.99 -4.19
N THR A 209 7.32 2.83 -4.85
CA THR A 209 8.26 2.57 -5.95
C THR A 209 7.98 3.53 -7.10
N LYS A 210 9.03 4.03 -7.72
CA LYS A 210 8.94 4.85 -8.93
C LYS A 210 9.01 3.91 -10.13
N PHE A 211 7.92 3.78 -10.84
CA PHE A 211 7.89 3.20 -12.18
C PHE A 211 7.29 4.21 -13.14
#